data_dbca461a1f9a307c7a6d70ff22ec0501
#
_entry.id   dbca461a1f9a307c7a6d70ff22ec0501
#
_cell.length_a   1.000
_cell.length_b   1.000
_cell.length_c   1.000
_cell.angle_alpha   90.00
_cell.angle_beta   90.00
_cell.angle_gamma   90.00
#
_symmetry.space_group_name_H-M   'P 1'
#
loop_
_entity.id
_entity.type
_entity.pdbx_description
1 polymer ?
#
loop_
_entity_poly.entity_id
_entity_poly.type
_entity_poly.pdbx_seq_one_letter_code
_entity_poly.pdbx_strand_id
1 'polypeptide(L)'
;MASPFPIQVRALVFSVAAVFGSGFANEPANAAASGPFLSHQALYELNLVKSRGSNAINAARGRILYNFSGSACEGYTSEFRQVSELDSGEGKLTLSDLRSSSWEDAAGKSYRFKIDTRMNDTESAPVDGTAERVGDHITVKLKQPVAKTFELDGKTVFPTEQIQHIIAAARDGKSVLELTVYDGSDNGEKVYNTLSVI
;
A
#
# COMPACT_ATOMS: atom_id res chain seq x y z
N MET A 1 65.04 79.70 -16.62
CA MET A 1 65.19 78.33 -16.18
C MET A 1 63.82 77.88 -15.64
N ALA A 2 63.07 77.22 -16.51
CA ALA A 2 61.69 76.81 -16.23
C ALA A 2 61.66 75.29 -15.91
N SER A 3 61.15 74.94 -14.79
CA SER A 3 60.96 73.57 -14.35
C SER A 3 59.58 73.12 -14.82
N PRO A 4 59.40 71.95 -15.44
CA PRO A 4 58.08 71.48 -15.80
C PRO A 4 57.46 70.66 -14.73
N PHE A 5 56.19 70.94 -14.45
CA PHE A 5 55.30 70.15 -13.57
C PHE A 5 54.88 68.85 -14.27
N PRO A 6 54.86 67.71 -13.59
CA PRO A 6 54.32 66.51 -14.14
C PRO A 6 52.78 66.46 -13.87
N ILE A 7 52.04 66.26 -14.94
CA ILE A 7 50.61 65.99 -14.95
C ILE A 7 50.38 64.55 -14.49
N GLN A 8 49.70 64.39 -13.32
CA GLN A 8 49.22 63.04 -12.90
C GLN A 8 47.89 62.72 -13.58
N VAL A 9 47.91 61.73 -14.45
CA VAL A 9 46.73 61.12 -15.04
C VAL A 9 46.23 60.07 -14.08
N ARG A 10 45.10 60.35 -13.40
CA ARG A 10 44.38 59.34 -12.63
C ARG A 10 43.58 58.44 -13.56
N ALA A 11 44.02 57.20 -13.77
CA ALA A 11 43.25 56.18 -14.41
C ALA A 11 42.12 55.69 -13.48
N LEU A 12 40.89 55.95 -13.88
CA LEU A 12 39.70 55.36 -13.24
C LEU A 12 39.59 53.91 -13.69
N VAL A 13 39.88 52.97 -12.82
CA VAL A 13 39.63 51.55 -13.07
C VAL A 13 38.14 51.29 -12.74
N PHE A 14 37.36 51.10 -13.79
CA PHE A 14 35.99 50.59 -13.70
C PHE A 14 36.09 49.08 -13.41
N SER A 15 35.81 48.68 -12.18
CA SER A 15 35.59 47.29 -11.81
C SER A 15 34.23 46.87 -12.30
N VAL A 16 34.15 46.05 -13.35
CA VAL A 16 32.95 45.36 -13.77
C VAL A 16 32.75 44.19 -12.81
N ALA A 17 31.82 44.33 -11.89
CA ALA A 17 31.35 43.21 -11.04
C ALA A 17 30.56 42.25 -11.95
N ALA A 18 31.13 41.11 -12.29
CA ALA A 18 30.44 40.01 -12.92
C ALA A 18 29.51 39.40 -11.86
N VAL A 19 28.21 39.67 -11.96
CA VAL A 19 27.16 38.97 -11.17
C VAL A 19 27.06 37.58 -11.78
N PHE A 20 27.71 36.60 -11.12
CA PHE A 20 27.41 35.18 -11.36
C PHE A 20 25.99 34.93 -10.86
N GLY A 21 25.04 34.91 -11.77
CA GLY A 21 23.70 34.40 -11.54
C GLY A 21 23.79 32.91 -11.21
N SER A 22 23.69 32.59 -9.94
CA SER A 22 23.46 31.23 -9.51
C SER A 22 22.11 30.80 -10.05
N GLY A 23 22.12 30.09 -11.18
CA GLY A 23 20.96 29.40 -11.67
C GLY A 23 20.57 28.34 -10.65
N PHE A 24 19.56 28.64 -9.84
CA PHE A 24 18.85 27.61 -9.12
C PHE A 24 18.21 26.72 -10.17
N ALA A 25 18.84 25.58 -10.46
CA ALA A 25 18.17 24.49 -11.13
C ALA A 25 17.01 24.11 -10.21
N ASN A 26 15.80 24.50 -10.59
CA ASN A 26 14.60 23.89 -10.08
C ASN A 26 14.65 22.42 -10.51
N GLU A 27 15.23 21.56 -9.68
CA GLU A 27 14.92 20.14 -9.75
C GLU A 27 13.41 20.04 -9.60
N PRO A 28 12.69 19.36 -10.51
CA PRO A 28 11.30 19.08 -10.28
C PRO A 28 11.26 18.24 -9.00
N ALA A 29 10.69 18.81 -7.94
CA ALA A 29 10.37 18.09 -6.73
C ALA A 29 9.37 17.00 -7.12
N ASN A 30 9.89 15.88 -7.60
CA ASN A 30 9.13 14.66 -7.81
C ASN A 30 8.97 13.95 -6.46
N ALA A 31 8.51 14.69 -5.50
CA ALA A 31 7.98 14.19 -4.25
C ALA A 31 6.46 14.21 -4.39
N ALA A 32 5.92 13.25 -5.11
CA ALA A 32 4.63 12.74 -4.74
C ALA A 32 4.82 12.11 -3.34
N ALA A 33 4.99 12.95 -2.33
CA ALA A 33 4.85 12.53 -0.96
C ALA A 33 3.42 12.03 -0.84
N SER A 34 3.23 10.72 -0.92
CA SER A 34 2.04 10.08 -0.38
C SER A 34 1.95 10.59 1.05
N GLY A 35 0.99 11.49 1.31
CA GLY A 35 0.77 11.98 2.67
C GLY A 35 0.60 10.76 3.58
N PRO A 36 1.05 10.82 4.84
CA PRO A 36 0.94 9.69 5.74
C PRO A 36 -0.53 9.26 5.80
N PHE A 37 -0.79 7.96 5.74
CA PHE A 37 -2.12 7.44 6.00
C PHE A 37 -2.54 7.81 7.43
N LEU A 38 -3.79 8.20 7.59
CA LEU A 38 -4.36 8.45 8.90
C LEU A 38 -4.82 7.15 9.56
N SER A 39 -4.46 6.97 10.81
CA SER A 39 -5.01 5.89 11.61
C SER A 39 -6.52 6.07 11.75
N HIS A 40 -7.28 5.01 11.51
CA HIS A 40 -8.73 5.05 11.56
C HIS A 40 -9.32 3.67 11.89
N GLN A 41 -10.56 3.71 12.33
CA GLN A 41 -11.39 2.53 12.52
C GLN A 41 -12.67 2.70 11.72
N ALA A 42 -13.11 1.63 11.06
CA ALA A 42 -14.34 1.61 10.29
C ALA A 42 -15.16 0.36 10.62
N LEU A 43 -16.46 0.53 10.73
CA LEU A 43 -17.42 -0.55 10.89
C LEU A 43 -18.39 -0.50 9.71
N TYR A 44 -18.47 -1.62 8.98
CA TYR A 44 -19.39 -1.76 7.85
C TYR A 44 -20.47 -2.81 8.18
N GLU A 45 -21.69 -2.53 7.75
CA GLU A 45 -22.77 -3.51 7.74
C GLU A 45 -22.99 -4.02 6.31
N LEU A 46 -23.08 -5.34 6.19
CA LEU A 46 -23.30 -6.03 4.93
C LEU A 46 -24.71 -6.58 4.90
N ASN A 47 -25.45 -6.29 3.84
CA ASN A 47 -26.79 -6.81 3.61
C ASN A 47 -26.93 -7.19 2.14
N LEU A 48 -27.55 -8.35 1.87
CA LEU A 48 -27.86 -8.77 0.51
C LEU A 48 -28.93 -7.87 -0.09
N VAL A 49 -28.63 -7.22 -1.19
CA VAL A 49 -29.59 -6.40 -1.94
C VAL A 49 -30.32 -7.23 -2.98
N LYS A 50 -29.62 -8.12 -3.67
CA LYS A 50 -30.18 -8.94 -4.76
C LYS A 50 -29.34 -10.18 -5.00
N SER A 51 -30.00 -11.30 -5.20
CA SER A 51 -29.40 -12.55 -5.66
C SER A 51 -30.04 -12.97 -6.99
N ARG A 52 -29.30 -13.67 -7.86
CA ARG A 52 -29.76 -14.19 -9.16
C ARG A 52 -29.14 -15.56 -9.41
N GLY A 53 -29.86 -16.42 -10.12
CA GLY A 53 -29.41 -17.75 -10.55
C GLY A 53 -30.11 -18.88 -9.81
N SER A 54 -29.85 -20.13 -10.23
CA SER A 54 -30.46 -21.33 -9.67
C SER A 54 -30.02 -21.69 -8.27
N ASN A 55 -28.85 -21.20 -7.84
CA ASN A 55 -28.29 -21.36 -6.50
C ASN A 55 -28.31 -20.02 -5.76
N ALA A 56 -29.42 -19.28 -5.88
CA ALA A 56 -29.55 -17.97 -5.27
C ALA A 56 -29.47 -18.08 -3.74
N ILE A 57 -28.64 -17.21 -3.14
CA ILE A 57 -28.59 -17.00 -1.69
C ILE A 57 -29.88 -16.28 -1.30
N ASN A 58 -30.62 -16.81 -0.32
CA ASN A 58 -31.89 -16.24 0.15
C ASN A 58 -31.65 -14.99 1.00
N ALA A 59 -30.66 -15.04 1.88
CA ALA A 59 -30.26 -13.91 2.71
C ALA A 59 -28.75 -13.94 2.96
N ALA A 60 -28.16 -12.78 3.07
CA ALA A 60 -26.81 -12.61 3.56
C ALA A 60 -26.72 -11.33 4.39
N ARG A 61 -26.12 -11.43 5.55
CA ARG A 61 -25.85 -10.29 6.42
C ARG A 61 -24.49 -10.45 7.09
N GLY A 62 -23.87 -9.35 7.47
CA GLY A 62 -22.59 -9.41 8.13
C GLY A 62 -22.11 -8.06 8.60
N ARG A 63 -20.94 -8.08 9.23
CA ARG A 63 -20.23 -6.88 9.66
C ARG A 63 -18.75 -7.03 9.37
N ILE A 64 -18.13 -5.92 9.00
CA ILE A 64 -16.68 -5.80 8.87
C ILE A 64 -16.22 -4.75 9.88
N LEU A 65 -15.28 -5.12 10.74
CA LEU A 65 -14.50 -4.20 11.54
C LEU A 65 -13.11 -4.09 10.91
N TYR A 66 -12.69 -2.87 10.63
CA TYR A 66 -11.39 -2.58 10.07
C TYR A 66 -10.68 -1.53 10.94
N ASN A 67 -9.49 -1.87 11.42
CA ASN A 67 -8.59 -0.96 12.12
C ASN A 67 -7.34 -0.79 11.30
N PHE A 68 -6.93 0.44 11.08
CA PHE A 68 -5.69 0.78 10.40
C PHE A 68 -4.92 1.77 11.26
N SER A 69 -3.64 1.49 11.51
CA SER A 69 -2.79 2.33 12.35
C SER A 69 -1.33 2.28 11.90
N GLY A 70 -0.55 3.23 12.38
CA GLY A 70 0.88 3.32 12.09
C GLY A 70 1.29 4.62 11.44
N SER A 71 2.51 4.65 10.97
CA SER A 71 3.13 5.82 10.35
C SER A 71 4.17 5.43 9.31
N ALA A 72 4.64 6.39 8.54
CA ALA A 72 5.73 6.18 7.58
C ALA A 72 7.06 5.75 8.26
N CYS A 73 7.24 6.00 9.56
CA CYS A 73 8.44 5.60 10.30
C CYS A 73 8.33 4.22 10.93
N GLU A 74 7.12 3.81 11.33
CA GLU A 74 6.88 2.58 12.10
C GLU A 74 6.29 1.45 11.24
N GLY A 75 5.92 1.77 10.01
CA GLY A 75 5.11 0.90 9.17
C GLY A 75 3.62 0.97 9.54
N TYR A 76 2.81 0.20 8.87
CA TYR A 76 1.36 0.21 8.98
C TYR A 76 0.83 -1.14 9.42
N THR A 77 -0.08 -1.12 10.37
CA THR A 77 -0.79 -2.28 10.87
C THR A 77 -2.24 -2.23 10.38
N SER A 78 -2.72 -3.35 9.86
CA SER A 78 -4.11 -3.55 9.47
C SER A 78 -4.69 -4.72 10.24
N GLU A 79 -5.85 -4.50 10.88
CA GLU A 79 -6.64 -5.54 11.52
C GLU A 79 -8.02 -5.55 10.86
N PHE A 80 -8.40 -6.71 10.35
CA PHE A 80 -9.65 -6.91 9.65
C PHE A 80 -10.40 -8.08 10.29
N ARG A 81 -11.67 -7.89 10.59
CA ARG A 81 -12.55 -8.97 10.98
C ARG A 81 -13.87 -8.86 10.23
N GLN A 82 -14.24 -9.92 9.55
CA GLN A 82 -15.54 -10.05 8.89
C GLN A 82 -16.31 -11.22 9.51
N VAL A 83 -17.49 -10.93 10.01
CA VAL A 83 -18.46 -11.94 10.40
C VAL A 83 -19.64 -11.86 9.44
N SER A 84 -19.97 -12.97 8.80
CA SER A 84 -21.08 -13.04 7.86
C SER A 84 -21.91 -14.30 8.05
N GLU A 85 -23.19 -14.17 7.82
CA GLU A 85 -24.20 -15.21 7.86
C GLU A 85 -24.85 -15.31 6.49
N LEU A 86 -24.85 -16.50 5.91
CA LEU A 86 -25.38 -16.81 4.59
C LEU A 86 -26.49 -17.85 4.72
N ASP A 87 -27.69 -17.52 4.22
CA ASP A 87 -28.78 -18.46 4.08
C ASP A 87 -28.92 -18.89 2.61
N SER A 88 -28.54 -20.13 2.32
CA SER A 88 -28.65 -20.72 0.97
C SER A 88 -29.98 -21.45 0.75
N GLY A 89 -30.95 -21.31 1.67
CA GLY A 89 -32.23 -22.00 1.61
C GLY A 89 -32.19 -23.38 2.25
N GLU A 90 -33.36 -24.03 2.37
CA GLU A 90 -33.51 -25.35 2.97
C GLU A 90 -32.94 -25.46 4.41
N GLY A 91 -32.92 -24.34 5.16
CA GLY A 91 -32.39 -24.28 6.53
C GLY A 91 -30.88 -24.38 6.66
N LYS A 92 -30.15 -24.22 5.56
CA LYS A 92 -28.69 -24.19 5.53
C LYS A 92 -28.16 -22.79 5.83
N LEU A 93 -27.89 -22.54 7.10
CA LEU A 93 -27.23 -21.33 7.55
C LEU A 93 -25.72 -21.58 7.64
N THR A 94 -24.91 -20.72 7.00
CA THR A 94 -23.46 -20.74 7.10
C THR A 94 -22.99 -19.48 7.78
N LEU A 95 -22.30 -19.63 8.92
CA LEU A 95 -21.62 -18.55 9.65
C LEU A 95 -20.14 -18.57 9.29
N SER A 96 -19.59 -17.42 8.88
CA SER A 96 -18.17 -17.24 8.62
C SER A 96 -17.60 -16.14 9.52
N ASP A 97 -16.48 -16.40 10.21
CA ASP A 97 -15.69 -15.43 10.97
C ASP A 97 -14.27 -15.47 10.42
N LEU A 98 -13.92 -14.46 9.62
CA LEU A 98 -12.59 -14.24 9.06
C LEU A 98 -11.89 -13.17 9.87
N ARG A 99 -10.68 -13.43 10.31
CA ARG A 99 -9.79 -12.48 10.98
C ARG A 99 -8.46 -12.43 10.26
N SER A 100 -8.02 -11.23 9.94
CA SER A 100 -6.71 -10.99 9.37
C SER A 100 -6.01 -9.89 10.15
N SER A 101 -4.76 -10.10 10.44
CA SER A 101 -3.87 -9.07 10.97
C SER A 101 -2.60 -9.02 10.12
N SER A 102 -2.15 -7.83 9.79
CA SER A 102 -0.92 -7.64 9.02
C SER A 102 -0.17 -6.42 9.48
N TRP A 103 1.12 -6.44 9.25
CA TRP A 103 2.01 -5.30 9.36
C TRP A 103 2.84 -5.20 8.11
N GLU A 104 2.99 -3.98 7.58
CA GLU A 104 3.73 -3.68 6.37
C GLU A 104 4.69 -2.52 6.62
N ASP A 105 5.96 -2.69 6.24
CA ASP A 105 6.93 -1.61 6.22
C ASP A 105 6.45 -0.50 5.26
N ALA A 106 6.62 0.76 5.65
CA ALA A 106 6.13 1.89 4.87
C ALA A 106 6.76 2.02 3.47
N ALA A 107 7.94 1.45 3.26
CA ALA A 107 8.62 1.38 1.96
C ALA A 107 8.34 0.06 1.21
N GLY A 108 7.39 -0.78 1.67
CA GLY A 108 7.05 -2.04 1.05
C GLY A 108 8.17 -3.08 1.04
N LYS A 109 9.09 -3.01 2.01
CA LYS A 109 10.22 -3.96 2.10
C LYS A 109 9.89 -5.23 2.85
N SER A 110 9.03 -5.13 3.85
CA SER A 110 8.66 -6.25 4.72
C SER A 110 7.16 -6.29 4.90
N TYR A 111 6.60 -7.48 4.88
CA TYR A 111 5.20 -7.75 5.13
C TYR A 111 5.05 -8.95 6.05
N ARG A 112 4.21 -8.85 7.08
CA ARG A 112 3.88 -9.92 8.03
C ARG A 112 2.38 -10.06 8.07
N PHE A 113 1.88 -11.29 8.07
CA PHE A 113 0.45 -11.54 8.02
C PHE A 113 0.07 -12.79 8.81
N LYS A 114 -1.14 -12.72 9.36
CA LYS A 114 -1.80 -13.85 9.99
C LYS A 114 -3.29 -13.80 9.66
N ILE A 115 -3.83 -14.93 9.20
CA ILE A 115 -5.23 -15.08 8.80
C ILE A 115 -5.81 -16.30 9.48
N ASP A 116 -6.92 -16.11 10.18
CA ASP A 116 -7.69 -17.16 10.83
C ASP A 116 -9.10 -17.13 10.25
N THR A 117 -9.60 -18.29 9.81
CA THR A 117 -10.96 -18.43 9.26
C THR A 117 -11.71 -19.54 9.98
N ARG A 118 -12.92 -19.23 10.43
CA ARG A 118 -13.85 -20.19 10.99
C ARG A 118 -15.13 -20.21 10.15
N MET A 119 -15.56 -21.39 9.75
CA MET A 119 -16.86 -21.59 9.10
C MET A 119 -17.72 -22.51 9.96
N ASN A 120 -18.84 -22.00 10.45
CA ASN A 120 -19.65 -22.62 11.49
C ASN A 120 -18.77 -22.93 12.71
N ASP A 121 -18.72 -24.21 13.13
CA ASP A 121 -17.89 -24.67 14.25
C ASP A 121 -16.54 -25.24 13.82
N THR A 122 -16.19 -25.11 12.52
CA THR A 122 -14.94 -25.65 11.98
C THR A 122 -13.94 -24.52 11.73
N GLU A 123 -12.77 -24.62 12.32
CA GLU A 123 -11.63 -23.74 12.01
C GLU A 123 -10.86 -24.31 10.82
N SER A 124 -10.57 -23.45 9.85
CA SER A 124 -9.58 -23.75 8.80
C SER A 124 -8.18 -23.65 9.40
N ALA A 125 -7.22 -24.32 8.78
CA ALA A 125 -5.83 -24.15 9.18
C ALA A 125 -5.45 -22.66 9.02
N PRO A 126 -4.87 -22.02 10.05
CA PRO A 126 -4.47 -20.62 9.95
C PRO A 126 -3.36 -20.43 8.92
N VAL A 127 -3.26 -19.23 8.39
CA VAL A 127 -2.13 -18.83 7.55
C VAL A 127 -1.28 -17.83 8.32
N ASP A 128 0.01 -18.08 8.45
CA ASP A 128 0.98 -17.21 9.14
C ASP A 128 2.26 -17.17 8.31
N GLY A 129 2.73 -15.97 7.99
CA GLY A 129 3.93 -15.83 7.19
C GLY A 129 4.53 -14.44 7.20
N THR A 130 5.67 -14.36 6.54
CA THR A 130 6.41 -13.12 6.29
C THR A 130 6.85 -13.07 4.84
N ALA A 131 6.94 -11.87 4.28
CA ALA A 131 7.51 -11.62 2.97
C ALA A 131 8.52 -10.49 3.06
N GLU A 132 9.69 -10.69 2.48
CA GLU A 132 10.81 -9.75 2.50
C GLU A 132 11.25 -9.46 1.06
N ARG A 133 11.26 -8.19 0.67
CA ARG A 133 11.71 -7.73 -0.64
C ARG A 133 13.22 -7.50 -0.63
N VAL A 134 13.94 -8.20 -1.49
CA VAL A 134 15.39 -8.09 -1.65
C VAL A 134 15.72 -7.95 -3.14
N GLY A 135 16.12 -6.75 -3.55
CA GLY A 135 16.40 -6.47 -4.96
C GLY A 135 15.13 -6.61 -5.82
N ASP A 136 15.18 -7.49 -6.79
CA ASP A 136 14.14 -7.72 -7.79
C ASP A 136 13.21 -8.92 -7.49
N HIS A 137 13.28 -9.45 -6.28
CA HIS A 137 12.42 -10.56 -5.83
C HIS A 137 11.92 -10.36 -4.40
N ILE A 138 10.87 -11.10 -4.05
CA ILE A 138 10.29 -11.16 -2.71
C ILE A 138 10.40 -12.60 -2.23
N THR A 139 11.07 -12.82 -1.10
CA THR A 139 11.13 -14.12 -0.44
C THR A 139 9.99 -14.23 0.56
N VAL A 140 9.08 -15.16 0.36
CA VAL A 140 7.99 -15.49 1.28
C VAL A 140 8.36 -16.68 2.13
N LYS A 141 8.13 -16.57 3.44
CA LYS A 141 8.33 -17.65 4.42
C LYS A 141 7.00 -17.88 5.15
N LEU A 142 6.31 -18.95 4.78
CA LEU A 142 5.14 -19.43 5.49
C LEU A 142 5.57 -20.26 6.70
N LYS A 143 4.89 -20.07 7.81
CA LYS A 143 4.95 -20.95 9.00
C LYS A 143 3.76 -21.89 9.03
N GLN A 144 2.60 -21.40 8.60
CA GLN A 144 1.32 -22.12 8.55
C GLN A 144 0.60 -21.77 7.23
N PRO A 145 -0.23 -22.70 6.69
CA PRO A 145 -0.59 -24.03 7.20
C PRO A 145 0.53 -25.08 7.07
N VAL A 146 1.47 -24.87 6.17
CA VAL A 146 2.64 -25.73 5.96
C VAL A 146 3.86 -24.85 5.84
N ALA A 147 4.91 -25.15 6.60
CA ALA A 147 6.17 -24.42 6.51
C ALA A 147 6.75 -24.51 5.09
N LYS A 148 6.90 -23.38 4.41
CA LYS A 148 7.36 -23.29 3.03
C LYS A 148 8.07 -21.96 2.78
N THR A 149 9.08 -21.99 1.93
CA THR A 149 9.73 -20.78 1.41
C THR A 149 9.64 -20.79 -0.10
N PHE A 150 9.27 -19.65 -0.69
CA PHE A 150 9.20 -19.46 -2.13
C PHE A 150 9.46 -18.00 -2.49
N GLU A 151 9.64 -17.73 -3.78
CA GLU A 151 9.93 -16.40 -4.29
C GLU A 151 8.80 -15.89 -5.18
N LEU A 152 8.61 -14.57 -5.13
CA LEU A 152 7.72 -13.82 -6.00
C LEU A 152 8.52 -12.77 -6.78
N ASP A 153 7.96 -12.32 -7.90
CA ASP A 153 8.48 -11.18 -8.66
C ASP A 153 8.52 -9.93 -7.76
N GLY A 154 9.64 -9.22 -7.77
CA GLY A 154 9.83 -8.00 -6.98
C GLY A 154 8.88 -6.85 -7.33
N LYS A 155 8.18 -6.94 -8.46
CA LYS A 155 7.13 -5.98 -8.85
C LYS A 155 5.78 -6.24 -8.14
N THR A 156 5.64 -7.40 -7.49
CA THR A 156 4.47 -7.71 -6.68
C THR A 156 4.37 -6.72 -5.51
N VAL A 157 3.22 -6.13 -5.28
CA VAL A 157 3.01 -5.16 -4.20
C VAL A 157 2.29 -5.79 -3.02
N PHE A 158 2.47 -5.21 -1.82
CA PHE A 158 1.73 -5.57 -0.62
C PHE A 158 0.47 -4.68 -0.47
N PRO A 159 -0.48 -5.00 0.41
CA PRO A 159 -1.77 -4.33 0.48
C PRO A 159 -1.71 -2.82 0.73
N THR A 160 -0.83 -2.34 1.62
CA THR A 160 -0.69 -0.90 1.87
C THR A 160 -0.03 -0.19 0.69
N GLU A 161 1.00 -0.81 0.10
CA GLU A 161 1.66 -0.34 -1.11
C GLU A 161 0.66 -0.26 -2.28
N GLN A 162 -0.24 -1.24 -2.44
CA GLN A 162 -1.32 -1.19 -3.43
C GLN A 162 -2.18 0.07 -3.28
N ILE A 163 -2.61 0.39 -2.05
CA ILE A 163 -3.42 1.60 -1.79
C ILE A 163 -2.63 2.87 -2.13
N GLN A 164 -1.34 2.93 -1.81
CA GLN A 164 -0.47 4.04 -2.19
C GLN A 164 -0.45 4.24 -3.71
N HIS A 165 -0.29 3.16 -4.47
CA HIS A 165 -0.30 3.20 -5.93
C HIS A 165 -1.65 3.64 -6.50
N ILE A 166 -2.77 3.19 -5.93
CA ILE A 166 -4.13 3.62 -6.34
C ILE A 166 -4.29 5.12 -6.12
N ILE A 167 -3.90 5.64 -4.95
CA ILE A 167 -3.99 7.07 -4.64
C ILE A 167 -3.09 7.89 -5.58
N ALA A 168 -1.87 7.43 -5.84
CA ALA A 168 -0.96 8.09 -6.77
C ALA A 168 -1.54 8.12 -8.18
N ALA A 169 -2.07 7.01 -8.68
CA ALA A 169 -2.71 6.92 -9.99
C ALA A 169 -3.92 7.86 -10.09
N ALA A 170 -4.74 7.96 -9.04
CA ALA A 170 -5.87 8.90 -8.99
C ALA A 170 -5.41 10.36 -9.06
N ARG A 171 -4.35 10.72 -8.33
CA ARG A 171 -3.75 12.07 -8.38
C ARG A 171 -3.17 12.40 -9.75
N ASP A 172 -2.64 11.41 -10.45
CA ASP A 172 -2.13 11.52 -11.81
C ASP A 172 -3.24 11.54 -12.87
N GLY A 173 -4.52 11.47 -12.47
CA GLY A 173 -5.67 11.47 -13.37
C GLY A 173 -5.83 10.17 -14.17
N LYS A 174 -5.26 9.07 -13.73
CA LYS A 174 -5.45 7.77 -14.35
C LYS A 174 -6.81 7.21 -13.97
N SER A 175 -7.47 6.53 -14.90
CA SER A 175 -8.77 5.89 -14.68
C SER A 175 -8.68 4.40 -14.38
N VAL A 176 -7.51 3.80 -14.63
CA VAL A 176 -7.28 2.35 -14.47
C VAL A 176 -5.86 2.12 -13.98
N LEU A 177 -5.71 1.15 -13.08
CA LEU A 177 -4.41 0.70 -12.57
C LEU A 177 -4.43 -0.82 -12.46
N GLU A 178 -3.44 -1.48 -13.06
CA GLU A 178 -3.19 -2.92 -12.91
C GLU A 178 -2.00 -3.15 -11.99
N LEU A 179 -2.16 -4.04 -11.02
CA LEU A 179 -1.09 -4.42 -10.09
C LEU A 179 -1.15 -5.93 -9.81
N THR A 180 0.02 -6.51 -9.58
CA THR A 180 0.14 -7.84 -9.01
C THR A 180 0.30 -7.70 -7.50
N VAL A 181 -0.60 -8.31 -6.73
CA VAL A 181 -0.71 -8.13 -5.27
C VAL A 181 -0.50 -9.44 -4.54
N TYR A 182 0.24 -9.40 -3.47
CA TYR A 182 0.37 -10.50 -2.52
C TYR A 182 -0.10 -10.04 -1.14
N ASP A 183 -1.15 -10.69 -0.62
CA ASP A 183 -1.79 -10.38 0.66
C ASP A 183 -1.75 -11.52 1.68
N GLY A 184 -1.12 -12.65 1.31
CA GLY A 184 -1.04 -13.85 2.15
C GLY A 184 -2.35 -14.62 2.29
N SER A 185 -3.41 -14.26 1.57
CA SER A 185 -4.71 -14.92 1.64
C SER A 185 -4.73 -16.33 1.03
N ASP A 186 -5.88 -16.99 1.10
CA ASP A 186 -6.10 -18.37 0.69
C ASP A 186 -5.23 -19.34 1.53
N ASN A 187 -4.24 -20.00 0.92
CA ASN A 187 -3.26 -20.87 1.59
C ASN A 187 -1.91 -20.18 1.82
N GLY A 188 -1.82 -18.87 1.60
CA GLY A 188 -0.60 -18.07 1.74
C GLY A 188 0.33 -18.10 0.51
N GLU A 189 -0.03 -18.81 -0.56
CA GLU A 189 0.83 -18.94 -1.76
C GLU A 189 0.30 -18.11 -2.94
N LYS A 190 -0.93 -17.62 -2.84
CA LYS A 190 -1.61 -17.02 -3.98
C LYS A 190 -1.21 -15.59 -4.23
N VAL A 191 -1.06 -15.24 -5.49
CA VAL A 191 -0.81 -13.90 -5.99
C VAL A 191 -1.97 -13.49 -6.89
N TYR A 192 -2.41 -12.25 -6.78
CA TYR A 192 -3.58 -11.73 -7.50
C TYR A 192 -3.18 -10.66 -8.50
N ASN A 193 -3.61 -10.82 -9.75
CA ASN A 193 -3.58 -9.71 -10.71
C ASN A 193 -4.85 -8.90 -10.51
N THR A 194 -4.69 -7.65 -10.12
CA THR A 194 -5.79 -6.73 -9.78
C THR A 194 -5.93 -5.65 -10.81
N LEU A 195 -7.18 -5.28 -11.12
CA LEU A 195 -7.55 -4.13 -11.93
C LEU A 195 -8.35 -3.18 -11.04
N SER A 196 -7.80 -2.00 -10.79
CA SER A 196 -8.49 -0.92 -10.07
C SER A 196 -9.05 0.07 -11.09
N VAL A 197 -10.34 0.37 -10.98
CA VAL A 197 -11.01 1.46 -11.69
C VAL A 197 -11.11 2.63 -10.72
N ILE A 198 -10.62 3.80 -11.15
CA ILE A 198 -10.41 4.99 -10.33
C ILE A 198 -11.38 6.09 -10.77
#